data_a12d7f1e3c5e8c71991092ed5b6c7dc8
#
_entry.id   a12d7f1e3c5e8c71991092ed5b6c7dc8
#
_cell.length_a   1.000
_cell.length_b   1.000
_cell.length_c   1.000
_cell.angle_alpha   90.00
_cell.angle_beta   90.00
_cell.angle_gamma   90.00
#
_symmetry.space_group_name_H-M   'P 1'
#
loop_
_entity.id
_entity.type
_entity.pdbx_description
1 polymer ?
#
loop_
_entity_poly.entity_id
_entity_poly.type
_entity_poly.pdbx_seq_one_letter_code
_entity_poly.pdbx_strand_id
1 'polypeptide(L)'
;MGVIEITDRLLEALHVKAAASGRKRMNYDLRTTAEDSSQRMLNVMEVGTKVPIHRHLKTSESVVCLEGCLDWVLYEELPNVDSGGPVHDGETAADEKAFAEVARFRICPREKRYGIQIPKGVWHSVVVYEPSTIFEAKDGAYGK
;
A
#
# COMPACT_ATOMS: atom_id res chain seq x y z
N MET A 1 13.81 -24.50 6.65
CA MET A 1 14.67 -23.34 6.72
C MET A 1 13.91 -22.02 6.59
N GLY A 2 12.80 -21.95 5.89
CA GLY A 2 11.95 -20.77 5.84
C GLY A 2 12.42 -19.64 4.91
N VAL A 3 13.39 -19.92 4.04
CA VAL A 3 13.82 -18.94 3.04
C VAL A 3 12.72 -18.73 1.99
N ILE A 4 12.44 -17.48 1.69
CA ILE A 4 11.47 -17.11 0.64
C ILE A 4 12.23 -16.40 -0.46
N GLU A 5 12.14 -16.90 -1.69
CA GLU A 5 12.69 -16.21 -2.85
C GLU A 5 11.57 -15.37 -3.50
N ILE A 6 11.88 -14.14 -3.82
CA ILE A 6 10.97 -13.26 -4.56
C ILE A 6 11.36 -13.37 -6.03
N THR A 7 10.56 -14.12 -6.78
CA THR A 7 10.81 -14.44 -8.19
C THR A 7 9.58 -14.13 -9.03
N ASP A 8 9.76 -14.08 -10.34
CA ASP A 8 8.63 -13.92 -11.26
C ASP A 8 7.57 -15.00 -11.02
N ARG A 9 7.99 -16.23 -10.72
CA ARG A 9 7.06 -17.33 -10.45
C ARG A 9 6.17 -17.03 -9.24
N LEU A 10 6.75 -16.51 -8.15
CA LEU A 10 5.97 -16.11 -6.98
C LEU A 10 5.02 -14.97 -7.34
N LEU A 11 5.52 -13.95 -8.03
CA LEU A 11 4.72 -12.79 -8.38
C LEU A 11 3.56 -13.14 -9.32
N GLU A 12 3.81 -13.98 -10.31
CA GLU A 12 2.76 -14.46 -11.23
C GLU A 12 1.66 -15.21 -10.49
N ALA A 13 2.02 -16.07 -9.54
CA ALA A 13 1.04 -16.80 -8.73
C ALA A 13 0.20 -15.83 -7.89
N LEU A 14 0.81 -14.78 -7.35
CA LEU A 14 0.10 -13.78 -6.57
C LEU A 14 -0.83 -12.93 -7.47
N HIS A 15 -0.40 -12.61 -8.68
CA HIS A 15 -1.24 -11.87 -9.64
C HIS A 15 -2.48 -12.67 -10.05
N VAL A 16 -2.35 -13.98 -10.22
CA VAL A 16 -3.51 -14.84 -10.50
C VAL A 16 -4.52 -14.73 -9.36
N LYS A 17 -4.05 -14.78 -8.12
CA LYS A 17 -4.93 -14.65 -6.95
C LYS A 17 -5.54 -13.25 -6.85
N ALA A 18 -4.77 -12.22 -7.14
CA ALA A 18 -5.24 -10.84 -7.12
C ALA A 18 -6.33 -10.62 -8.16
N ALA A 19 -6.14 -11.12 -9.38
CA ALA A 19 -7.12 -10.99 -10.44
C ALA A 19 -8.44 -11.70 -10.11
N ALA A 20 -8.38 -12.80 -9.38
CA ALA A 20 -9.56 -13.54 -8.94
C ALA A 20 -10.22 -12.97 -7.69
N SER A 21 -9.53 -12.06 -7.00
CA SER A 21 -10.03 -11.41 -5.78
C SER A 21 -11.02 -10.30 -6.13
N GLY A 22 -12.08 -10.15 -5.35
CA GLY A 22 -13.00 -9.02 -5.49
C GLY A 22 -12.32 -7.67 -5.26
N ARG A 23 -11.24 -7.63 -4.48
CA ARG A 23 -10.47 -6.42 -4.22
C ARG A 23 -9.45 -6.13 -5.31
N LYS A 24 -9.17 -7.07 -6.19
CA LYS A 24 -8.14 -6.98 -7.25
C LYS A 24 -6.75 -6.68 -6.70
N ARG A 25 -6.45 -7.23 -5.53
CA ARG A 25 -5.12 -7.16 -4.91
C ARG A 25 -4.94 -8.32 -3.93
N MET A 26 -3.68 -8.62 -3.66
CA MET A 26 -3.30 -9.72 -2.77
C MET A 26 -2.05 -9.31 -1.99
N ASN A 27 -2.13 -9.46 -0.67
CA ASN A 27 -1.00 -9.23 0.21
C ASN A 27 -0.29 -10.56 0.48
N TYR A 28 1.02 -10.51 0.55
CA TYR A 28 1.84 -11.67 0.92
C TYR A 28 2.75 -11.25 2.06
N ASP A 29 2.46 -11.75 3.26
CA ASP A 29 3.17 -11.40 4.49
C ASP A 29 4.52 -12.14 4.52
N LEU A 30 5.61 -11.38 4.66
CA LEU A 30 6.95 -11.93 4.73
C LEU A 30 7.45 -12.10 6.16
N ARG A 31 6.65 -11.73 7.16
CA ARG A 31 7.04 -11.94 8.56
C ARG A 31 7.17 -13.43 8.85
N THR A 32 8.11 -13.77 9.72
CA THR A 32 8.34 -15.16 10.09
C THR A 32 7.29 -15.70 11.05
N THR A 33 6.79 -14.84 11.94
CA THR A 33 5.73 -15.17 12.91
C THR A 33 4.84 -13.97 13.15
N ALA A 34 3.72 -14.18 13.83
CA ALA A 34 2.82 -13.10 14.21
C ALA A 34 3.45 -12.13 15.21
N GLU A 35 4.46 -12.57 15.95
CA GLU A 35 5.19 -11.74 16.92
C GLU A 35 6.27 -10.87 16.27
N ASP A 36 6.60 -11.12 15.02
CA ASP A 36 7.57 -10.30 14.29
C ASP A 36 6.99 -8.92 14.09
N SER A 37 7.55 -7.92 14.75
CA SER A 37 7.07 -6.55 14.69
C SER A 37 7.56 -5.77 13.47
N SER A 38 8.49 -6.32 12.73
CA SER A 38 9.00 -5.68 11.52
C SER A 38 8.13 -6.09 10.33
N GLN A 39 7.17 -5.26 9.96
CA GLN A 39 6.31 -5.57 8.83
C GLN A 39 7.07 -5.52 7.53
N ARG A 40 6.97 -6.60 6.77
CA ARG A 40 7.50 -6.72 5.42
C ARG A 40 6.48 -7.49 4.62
N MET A 41 6.06 -6.92 3.49
CA MET A 41 4.94 -7.48 2.75
C MET A 41 5.11 -7.19 1.26
N LEU A 42 4.73 -8.15 0.42
CA LEU A 42 4.48 -7.89 -0.98
C LEU A 42 3.01 -7.56 -1.13
N ASN A 43 2.72 -6.55 -1.92
CA ASN A 43 1.35 -6.19 -2.27
C ASN A 43 1.23 -6.20 -3.78
N VAL A 44 0.46 -7.14 -4.30
CA VAL A 44 0.25 -7.32 -5.73
C VAL A 44 -1.11 -6.73 -6.09
N MET A 45 -1.11 -5.81 -7.04
CA MET A 45 -2.30 -5.02 -7.38
C MET A 45 -2.60 -5.06 -8.87
N GLU A 46 -3.87 -5.27 -9.21
CA GLU A 46 -4.36 -5.25 -10.57
C GLU A 46 -4.97 -3.89 -10.91
N VAL A 47 -5.07 -3.59 -12.20
CA VAL A 47 -5.75 -2.38 -12.66
C VAL A 47 -7.21 -2.43 -12.21
N GLY A 48 -7.69 -1.32 -11.69
CA GLY A 48 -9.05 -1.22 -11.16
C GLY A 48 -9.18 -1.52 -9.68
N THR A 49 -8.10 -1.93 -9.01
CA THR A 49 -8.13 -2.06 -7.55
C THR A 49 -8.39 -0.70 -6.91
N LYS A 50 -9.19 -0.70 -5.85
CA LYS A 50 -9.48 0.53 -5.09
C LYS A 50 -8.92 0.36 -3.70
N VAL A 51 -7.84 1.09 -3.42
CA VAL A 51 -7.25 1.13 -2.09
C VAL A 51 -7.86 2.30 -1.35
N PRO A 52 -8.53 2.08 -0.22
CA PRO A 52 -9.12 3.19 0.54
C PRO A 52 -8.06 4.18 0.99
N ILE A 53 -8.46 5.45 1.12
CA ILE A 53 -7.59 6.48 1.70
C ILE A 53 -7.35 6.09 3.15
N HIS A 54 -6.07 5.98 3.54
CA HIS A 54 -5.69 5.55 4.89
C HIS A 54 -4.38 6.20 5.30
N ARG A 55 -4.02 6.03 6.57
CA ARG A 55 -2.75 6.49 7.11
C ARG A 55 -2.26 5.55 8.20
N HIS A 56 -0.97 5.65 8.50
CA HIS A 56 -0.35 4.95 9.61
C HIS A 56 0.08 6.00 10.64
N LEU A 57 -0.37 5.87 11.87
CA LEU A 57 -0.17 6.91 12.88
C LEU A 57 1.14 6.78 13.63
N LYS A 58 1.68 5.58 13.72
CA LYS A 58 2.81 5.29 14.60
C LYS A 58 4.15 5.31 13.91
N THR A 59 4.16 5.05 12.60
CA THR A 59 5.41 4.85 11.88
C THR A 59 5.30 5.27 10.43
N SER A 60 6.43 5.64 9.84
CA SER A 60 6.54 5.83 8.41
C SER A 60 6.51 4.49 7.69
N GLU A 61 6.15 4.50 6.42
CA GLU A 61 6.13 3.32 5.57
C GLU A 61 7.07 3.54 4.38
N SER A 62 7.90 2.56 4.08
CA SER A 62 8.77 2.58 2.91
C SER A 62 8.24 1.60 1.88
N VAL A 63 8.17 2.03 0.63
CA VAL A 63 7.64 1.24 -0.48
C VAL A 63 8.62 1.26 -1.63
N VAL A 64 8.91 0.07 -2.18
CA VAL A 64 9.71 -0.09 -3.40
C VAL A 64 8.89 -0.90 -4.39
N CYS A 65 8.84 -0.44 -5.64
CA CYS A 65 8.12 -1.14 -6.70
C CYS A 65 9.05 -2.12 -7.41
N LEU A 66 8.64 -3.38 -7.49
CA LEU A 66 9.38 -4.42 -8.19
C LEU A 66 9.01 -4.47 -9.67
N GLU A 67 7.75 -4.21 -9.99
CA GLU A 67 7.25 -4.21 -11.37
C GLU A 67 5.96 -3.40 -11.46
N GLY A 68 5.65 -2.89 -12.63
CA GLY A 68 4.41 -2.20 -12.90
C GLY A 68 4.53 -0.70 -12.98
N CYS A 69 3.39 -0.03 -12.85
CA CYS A 69 3.30 1.43 -12.90
C CYS A 69 2.05 1.89 -12.14
N LEU A 70 2.26 2.76 -11.16
CA LEU A 70 1.20 3.27 -10.32
C LEU A 70 1.52 4.68 -9.84
N ASP A 71 0.52 5.38 -9.33
CA ASP A 71 0.70 6.65 -8.64
C ASP A 71 0.41 6.46 -7.15
N TRP A 72 1.23 7.07 -6.31
CA TRP A 72 0.97 7.23 -4.90
C TRP A 72 0.35 8.60 -4.70
N VAL A 73 -0.86 8.64 -4.13
CA VAL A 73 -1.63 9.86 -4.03
C VAL A 73 -1.75 10.26 -2.57
N LEU A 74 -1.38 11.50 -2.25
CA LEU A 74 -1.44 12.04 -0.90
C LEU A 74 -2.63 12.98 -0.75
N TYR A 75 -3.23 12.97 0.43
CA TYR A 75 -4.45 13.71 0.71
C TYR A 75 -4.32 14.53 2.00
N GLU A 76 -5.14 15.57 2.08
CA GLU A 76 -5.39 16.30 3.32
C GLU A 76 -6.88 16.29 3.62
N GLU A 77 -7.23 16.30 4.89
CA GLU A 77 -8.61 16.40 5.31
C GLU A 77 -9.14 17.80 4.99
N LEU A 78 -10.35 17.85 4.45
CA LEU A 78 -11.01 19.13 4.20
C LEU A 78 -11.50 19.73 5.52
N PRO A 79 -11.42 21.07 5.69
CA PRO A 79 -11.91 21.72 6.91
C PRO A 79 -13.42 21.48 7.09
N ASN A 80 -13.83 21.32 8.35
CA ASN A 80 -15.23 21.19 8.74
C ASN A 80 -15.95 19.95 8.19
N VAL A 81 -15.20 18.96 7.76
CA VAL A 81 -15.75 17.67 7.34
C VAL A 81 -15.26 16.60 8.31
N ASP A 82 -16.19 15.77 8.79
CA ASP A 82 -15.83 14.66 9.67
C ASP A 82 -15.27 13.52 8.83
N SER A 83 -14.03 13.16 9.08
CA SER A 83 -13.37 12.04 8.39
C SER A 83 -13.67 10.68 9.01
N GLY A 84 -14.46 10.64 10.08
CA GLY A 84 -15.01 9.41 10.65
C GLY A 84 -14.25 8.84 11.84
N GLY A 85 -14.64 9.17 13.02
CA GLY A 85 -14.30 8.48 14.26
C GLY A 85 -12.84 8.54 14.75
N PRO A 86 -12.55 7.76 15.80
CA PRO A 86 -11.20 7.74 16.39
C PRO A 86 -10.17 7.24 15.39
N VAL A 87 -8.97 7.81 15.46
CA VAL A 87 -7.91 7.51 14.53
C VAL A 87 -7.01 6.41 15.09
N HIS A 88 -6.84 5.34 14.33
CA HIS A 88 -5.98 4.21 14.65
C HIS A 88 -4.96 4.00 13.53
N ASP A 89 -3.86 3.30 13.84
CA ASP A 89 -2.90 2.93 12.82
C ASP A 89 -3.60 2.05 11.76
N GLY A 90 -3.38 2.37 10.49
CA GLY A 90 -4.02 1.68 9.38
C GLY A 90 -5.48 2.04 9.16
N GLU A 91 -5.97 3.08 9.82
CA GLU A 91 -7.39 3.47 9.67
C GLU A 91 -7.68 4.01 8.28
N THR A 92 -8.82 3.58 7.76
CA THR A 92 -9.34 3.98 6.47
C THR A 92 -10.33 5.13 6.65
N ALA A 93 -10.30 6.10 5.75
CA ALA A 93 -11.26 7.19 5.75
C ALA A 93 -12.68 6.68 5.48
N ALA A 94 -13.67 7.18 6.24
CA ALA A 94 -15.07 6.81 6.06
C ALA A 94 -15.69 7.38 4.79
N ASP A 95 -15.21 8.56 4.32
CA ASP A 95 -15.75 9.26 3.15
C ASP A 95 -14.62 9.96 2.40
N GLU A 96 -14.37 9.53 1.16
CA GLU A 96 -13.36 10.12 0.30
C GLU A 96 -13.62 11.60 0.01
N LYS A 97 -14.89 12.04 0.07
CA LYS A 97 -15.26 13.44 -0.13
C LYS A 97 -14.75 14.36 0.98
N ALA A 98 -14.32 13.79 2.11
CA ALA A 98 -13.72 14.54 3.21
C ALA A 98 -12.25 14.90 2.94
N PHE A 99 -11.70 14.53 1.80
CA PHE A 99 -10.28 14.66 1.49
C PHE A 99 -10.08 15.39 0.16
N ALA A 100 -8.95 16.11 0.08
CA ALA A 100 -8.50 16.71 -1.16
C ALA A 100 -7.12 16.14 -1.51
N GLU A 101 -6.92 15.81 -2.78
CA GLU A 101 -5.62 15.41 -3.26
C GLU A 101 -4.67 16.61 -3.22
N VAL A 102 -3.49 16.43 -2.60
CA VAL A 102 -2.50 17.51 -2.48
C VAL A 102 -1.19 17.20 -3.19
N ALA A 103 -0.90 15.94 -3.45
CA ALA A 103 0.31 15.55 -4.18
C ALA A 103 0.13 14.18 -4.80
N ARG A 104 0.88 13.91 -5.86
CA ARG A 104 0.84 12.64 -6.58
C ARG A 104 2.23 12.30 -7.06
N PHE A 105 2.67 11.07 -6.79
CA PHE A 105 4.01 10.60 -7.12
C PHE A 105 3.94 9.36 -7.99
N ARG A 106 4.53 9.42 -9.17
CA ARG A 106 4.65 8.27 -10.07
C ARG A 106 5.67 7.29 -9.51
N ILE A 107 5.30 6.03 -9.46
CA ILE A 107 6.19 4.91 -9.13
C ILE A 107 6.13 3.94 -10.29
N CYS A 108 7.23 3.83 -11.04
CA CYS A 108 7.27 3.07 -12.28
C CYS A 108 8.74 2.77 -12.59
N PRO A 109 9.24 1.54 -12.34
CA PRO A 109 10.66 1.25 -12.51
C PRO A 109 11.21 1.53 -13.90
N ARG A 110 10.43 1.28 -14.97
CA ARG A 110 10.87 1.58 -16.34
C ARG A 110 11.04 3.09 -16.58
N GLU A 111 10.40 3.94 -15.76
CA GLU A 111 10.59 5.39 -15.79
C GLU A 111 11.63 5.85 -14.77
N LYS A 112 12.35 4.91 -14.16
CA LYS A 112 13.38 5.15 -13.15
C LYS A 112 12.86 5.82 -11.89
N ARG A 113 11.63 5.52 -11.52
CA ARG A 113 10.96 5.97 -10.30
C ARG A 113 10.60 4.73 -9.49
N TYR A 114 11.36 4.45 -8.44
CA TYR A 114 11.40 3.13 -7.83
C TYR A 114 10.56 2.98 -6.58
N GLY A 115 10.34 4.03 -5.85
CA GLY A 115 9.63 3.91 -4.59
C GLY A 115 9.38 5.24 -3.91
N ILE A 116 8.84 5.15 -2.69
CA ILE A 116 8.47 6.31 -1.91
C ILE A 116 8.52 5.96 -0.42
N GLN A 117 8.81 6.94 0.40
CA GLN A 117 8.64 6.82 1.83
C GLN A 117 7.55 7.78 2.28
N ILE A 118 6.54 7.25 2.96
CA ILE A 118 5.40 8.00 3.44
C ILE A 118 5.59 8.26 4.94
N PRO A 119 5.66 9.53 5.37
CA PRO A 119 5.74 9.84 6.80
C PRO A 119 4.50 9.38 7.55
N LYS A 120 4.67 9.08 8.83
CA LYS A 120 3.54 8.76 9.69
C LYS A 120 2.50 9.88 9.65
N GLY A 121 1.23 9.52 9.72
CA GLY A 121 0.10 10.44 9.75
C GLY A 121 -0.36 10.96 8.39
N VAL A 122 0.35 10.67 7.31
CA VAL A 122 -0.01 11.18 5.98
C VAL A 122 -1.07 10.28 5.33
N TRP A 123 -2.21 10.87 5.00
CA TRP A 123 -3.29 10.17 4.29
C TRP A 123 -2.87 9.88 2.85
N HIS A 124 -3.10 8.66 2.41
CA HIS A 124 -2.68 8.26 1.06
C HIS A 124 -3.52 7.12 0.50
N SER A 125 -3.42 6.96 -0.81
CA SER A 125 -3.97 5.86 -1.57
C SER A 125 -3.12 5.66 -2.82
N VAL A 126 -3.52 4.74 -3.69
CA VAL A 126 -2.81 4.46 -4.94
C VAL A 126 -3.78 4.40 -6.12
N VAL A 127 -3.26 4.69 -7.31
CA VAL A 127 -3.94 4.46 -8.58
C VAL A 127 -3.02 3.56 -9.41
N VAL A 128 -3.53 2.41 -9.82
CA VAL A 128 -2.74 1.40 -10.52
C VAL A 128 -3.04 1.46 -12.03
N TYR A 129 -2.01 1.72 -12.84
CA TYR A 129 -2.14 1.82 -14.31
C TYR A 129 -1.83 0.52 -15.02
N GLU A 130 -1.01 -0.34 -14.41
CA GLU A 130 -0.63 -1.65 -14.92
C GLU A 130 -0.55 -2.60 -13.73
N PRO A 131 -0.70 -3.91 -13.92
CA PRO A 131 -0.48 -4.85 -12.83
C PRO A 131 0.87 -4.56 -12.16
N SER A 132 0.85 -4.35 -10.86
CA SER A 132 2.00 -3.86 -10.11
C SER A 132 2.27 -4.69 -8.88
N THR A 133 3.54 -4.77 -8.51
CA THR A 133 3.97 -5.41 -7.27
C THR A 133 4.86 -4.44 -6.51
N ILE A 134 4.50 -4.17 -5.26
CA ILE A 134 5.30 -3.35 -4.36
C ILE A 134 5.74 -4.16 -3.17
N PHE A 135 6.91 -3.81 -2.64
CA PHE A 135 7.40 -4.29 -1.35
C PHE A 135 7.22 -3.16 -0.34
N GLU A 136 6.51 -3.46 0.75
CA GLU A 136 6.22 -2.50 1.81
C GLU A 136 6.93 -2.91 3.09
N ALA A 137 7.53 -1.95 3.78
CA ALA A 137 8.17 -2.16 5.07
C ALA A 137 7.79 -1.04 6.02
N LYS A 138 7.43 -1.41 7.25
CA LYS A 138 7.19 -0.45 8.33
C LYS A 138 7.42 -1.12 9.68
N ASP A 139 7.66 -0.30 10.70
CA ASP A 139 7.76 -0.79 12.07
C ASP A 139 6.34 -1.07 12.60
N GLY A 140 6.16 -2.24 13.18
CA GLY A 140 4.85 -2.68 13.66
C GLY A 140 3.99 -3.30 12.57
N ALA A 141 3.31 -4.41 12.90
CA ALA A 141 2.44 -5.11 11.97
C ALA A 141 1.26 -4.24 11.56
N TYR A 142 0.75 -4.46 10.35
CA TYR A 142 -0.42 -3.74 9.82
C TYR A 142 -1.60 -3.89 10.78
N GLY A 143 -2.26 -2.77 11.07
CA GLY A 143 -3.40 -2.74 11.97
C GLY A 143 -3.06 -2.73 13.46
N LYS A 144 -1.80 -2.58 13.81
CA LYS A 144 -1.37 -2.54 15.21
C LYS A 144 -0.65 -1.25 15.58
#